data_43c49590d4b0bbdf884e4e71afb773fb
#
_entry.id   43c49590d4b0bbdf884e4e71afb773fb
#
_cell.length_a   1.000
_cell.length_b   1.000
_cell.length_c   1.000
_cell.angle_alpha   90.00
_cell.angle_beta   90.00
_cell.angle_gamma   90.00
#
_symmetry.space_group_name_H-M   'P 1'
#
loop_
_entity.id
_entity.type
_entity.pdbx_description
1 polymer ?
#
loop_
_entity_poly.entity_id
_entity_poly.type
_entity_poly.pdbx_seq_one_letter_code
_entity_poly.pdbx_strand_id
1 'polypeptide(L)'
;MEFDHVFICVAEPADEAEQLVDFGLVEGTSNHHPGQGTANRRFFFQNGFIEVLFPTDSTELDNELTGPTNLHERFPPKAHHVSPFGVCFRPSNSESNVLFENWSYRPPYLPEHLDVKVARSPTTEPMWFHLSFGSRPDSIMEEKRQPLVHQCGFGSITSVKVYTPPVEAFSQPATVLKKSSSVEYVEGNEHLLVLGFDSEAHEREKDFRPLLPLKFRW
;
A
#
# COMPACT_ATOMS: atom_id res chain seq x y z
N MET A 1 -6.41 -10.80 -10.40
CA MET A 1 -5.79 -10.17 -9.19
C MET A 1 -6.84 -9.34 -8.49
N GLU A 2 -6.79 -9.26 -7.18
CA GLU A 2 -7.59 -8.34 -6.36
C GLU A 2 -6.68 -7.49 -5.47
N PHE A 3 -7.19 -6.36 -5.00
CA PHE A 3 -6.50 -5.50 -4.06
C PHE A 3 -6.19 -6.26 -2.75
N ASP A 4 -4.97 -6.09 -2.24
CA ASP A 4 -4.53 -6.64 -0.97
C ASP A 4 -4.34 -5.55 0.07
N HIS A 5 -3.41 -4.63 -0.17
CA HIS A 5 -3.15 -3.51 0.71
C HIS A 5 -2.49 -2.34 -0.03
N VAL A 6 -2.39 -1.24 0.66
CA VAL A 6 -1.62 -0.08 0.24
C VAL A 6 -0.67 0.32 1.35
N PHE A 7 0.55 0.71 0.98
CA PHE A 7 1.42 1.40 1.92
C PHE A 7 1.57 2.88 1.59
N ILE A 8 1.83 3.66 2.63
CA ILE A 8 2.18 5.09 2.57
C ILE A 8 3.51 5.27 3.26
N CYS A 9 4.52 5.75 2.52
CA CYS A 9 5.84 6.04 3.06
C CYS A 9 5.83 7.35 3.85
N VAL A 10 6.27 7.27 5.11
CA VAL A 10 6.38 8.39 6.04
C VAL A 10 7.78 8.45 6.66
N ALA A 11 8.07 9.48 7.46
CA ALA A 11 9.29 9.53 8.25
C ALA A 11 9.19 8.61 9.49
N GLU A 12 10.35 8.20 10.03
CA GLU A 12 10.42 7.56 11.34
C GLU A 12 10.10 8.59 12.43
N PRO A 13 9.31 8.26 13.47
CA PRO A 13 8.76 6.93 13.85
C PRO A 13 7.32 6.67 13.37
N ALA A 14 6.84 7.31 12.29
CA ALA A 14 5.49 7.20 11.77
C ALA A 14 4.39 7.78 12.68
N ASP A 15 4.67 8.92 13.28
CA ASP A 15 3.72 9.64 14.15
C ASP A 15 2.45 10.06 13.40
N GLU A 16 2.53 10.18 12.07
CA GLU A 16 1.39 10.45 11.20
C GLU A 16 0.28 9.40 11.31
N ALA A 17 0.61 8.17 11.69
CA ALA A 17 -0.36 7.09 11.90
C ALA A 17 -1.28 7.33 13.11
N GLU A 18 -0.89 8.18 14.07
CA GLU A 18 -1.77 8.59 15.18
C GLU A 18 -3.05 9.24 14.69
N GLN A 19 -3.01 9.93 13.55
CA GLN A 19 -4.22 10.50 12.93
C GLN A 19 -5.28 9.44 12.61
N LEU A 20 -4.85 8.23 12.25
CA LEU A 20 -5.74 7.12 11.94
C LEU A 20 -6.31 6.49 13.22
N VAL A 21 -5.49 6.42 14.28
CA VAL A 21 -5.93 5.98 15.62
C VAL A 21 -6.93 6.97 16.19
N ASP A 22 -6.63 8.27 16.15
CA ASP A 22 -7.51 9.35 16.64
C ASP A 22 -8.85 9.39 15.88
N PHE A 23 -8.83 9.02 14.59
CA PHE A 23 -10.06 8.89 13.80
C PHE A 23 -10.90 7.68 14.20
N GLY A 24 -10.36 6.74 14.96
CA GLY A 24 -11.04 5.56 15.48
C GLY A 24 -10.71 4.26 14.77
N LEU A 25 -9.59 4.19 14.02
CA LEU A 25 -9.06 2.92 13.56
C LEU A 25 -8.33 2.19 14.70
N VAL A 26 -8.48 0.88 14.75
CA VAL A 26 -7.74 0.01 15.67
C VAL A 26 -6.51 -0.52 14.97
N GLU A 27 -5.35 -0.25 15.55
CA GLU A 27 -4.07 -0.70 15.00
C GLU A 27 -3.88 -2.20 15.25
N GLY A 28 -3.38 -2.91 14.23
CA GLY A 28 -2.98 -4.31 14.32
C GLY A 28 -1.50 -4.47 14.66
N THR A 29 -1.00 -5.69 14.56
CA THR A 29 0.41 -5.98 14.81
C THR A 29 1.30 -5.31 13.77
N SER A 30 2.32 -4.57 14.20
CA SER A 30 3.38 -4.04 13.35
C SER A 30 4.31 -5.14 12.84
N ASN A 31 5.00 -4.88 11.73
CA ASN A 31 6.08 -5.72 11.23
C ASN A 31 7.39 -4.95 11.15
N HIS A 32 8.48 -5.68 11.33
CA HIS A 32 9.81 -5.28 10.92
C HIS A 32 10.24 -6.09 9.70
N HIS A 33 10.97 -5.44 8.80
CA HIS A 33 11.47 -6.04 7.55
C HIS A 33 13.01 -6.03 7.55
N PRO A 34 13.66 -6.91 8.34
CA PRO A 34 15.12 -6.98 8.41
C PRO A 34 15.70 -7.31 7.03
N GLY A 35 16.77 -6.61 6.65
CA GLY A 35 17.37 -6.68 5.33
C GLY A 35 16.67 -5.86 4.24
N GLN A 36 15.51 -5.26 4.55
CA GLN A 36 14.88 -4.20 3.75
C GLN A 36 15.01 -2.83 4.41
N GLY A 37 15.31 -2.77 5.70
CA GLY A 37 15.50 -1.54 6.45
C GLY A 37 14.22 -0.73 6.69
N THR A 38 13.08 -1.40 6.84
CA THR A 38 11.79 -0.76 7.10
C THR A 38 11.00 -1.44 8.21
N ALA A 39 10.07 -0.69 8.78
CA ALA A 39 9.02 -1.20 9.65
C ALA A 39 7.69 -0.50 9.32
N ASN A 40 6.60 -0.99 9.88
CA ASN A 40 5.28 -0.46 9.57
C ASN A 40 4.36 -0.40 10.80
N ARG A 41 3.30 0.40 10.65
CA ARG A 41 2.08 0.37 11.45
C ARG A 41 0.92 -0.02 10.54
N ARG A 42 0.01 -0.90 10.96
CA ARG A 42 -1.00 -1.51 10.09
C ARG A 42 -2.41 -1.41 10.62
N PHE A 43 -3.36 -1.16 9.71
CA PHE A 43 -4.79 -1.06 10.00
C PHE A 43 -5.56 -1.99 9.06
N PHE A 44 -6.20 -3.02 9.61
CA PHE A 44 -6.78 -4.13 8.85
C PHE A 44 -8.29 -3.98 8.72
N PHE A 45 -8.80 -4.25 7.51
CA PHE A 45 -10.22 -4.33 7.19
C PHE A 45 -10.55 -5.75 6.69
N GLN A 46 -11.82 -6.05 6.47
CA GLN A 46 -12.24 -7.41 6.06
C GLN A 46 -11.51 -7.90 4.80
N ASN A 47 -11.26 -7.01 3.84
CA ASN A 47 -10.74 -7.36 2.53
C ASN A 47 -9.37 -6.78 2.19
N GLY A 48 -8.72 -6.09 3.09
CA GLY A 48 -7.42 -5.46 2.83
C GLY A 48 -6.91 -4.68 4.04
N PHE A 49 -5.79 -3.97 3.90
CA PHE A 49 -5.25 -3.16 4.99
C PHE A 49 -4.48 -1.93 4.48
N ILE A 50 -4.28 -0.99 5.38
CA ILE A 50 -3.40 0.17 5.21
C ILE A 50 -2.12 -0.10 5.98
N GLU A 51 -0.99 0.21 5.38
CA GLU A 51 0.33 0.14 5.96
C GLU A 51 0.95 1.53 5.95
N VAL A 52 1.30 2.05 7.12
CA VAL A 52 2.12 3.25 7.26
C VAL A 52 3.55 2.79 7.43
N LEU A 53 4.33 2.91 6.35
CA LEU A 53 5.67 2.34 6.21
C LEU A 53 6.73 3.41 6.50
N PHE A 54 7.75 3.07 7.28
CA PHE A 54 8.83 4.00 7.65
C PHE A 54 10.20 3.32 7.62
N PRO A 55 11.29 4.08 7.36
CA PRO A 55 12.64 3.54 7.32
C PRO A 55 13.17 3.28 8.74
N THR A 56 13.96 2.21 8.91
CA THR A 56 14.62 1.87 10.18
C THR A 56 16.14 1.72 10.04
N ASP A 57 16.63 1.39 8.84
CA ASP A 57 18.05 1.25 8.53
C ASP A 57 18.32 1.67 7.08
N SER A 58 19.04 2.76 6.91
CA SER A 58 19.34 3.31 5.57
C SER A 58 20.27 2.42 4.75
N THR A 59 21.13 1.62 5.39
CA THR A 59 22.06 0.73 4.70
C THR A 59 21.36 -0.52 4.17
N GLU A 60 20.34 -0.99 4.89
CA GLU A 60 19.48 -2.06 4.41
C GLU A 60 18.49 -1.57 3.35
N LEU A 61 18.06 -0.31 3.45
CA LEU A 61 17.06 0.28 2.55
C LEU A 61 17.58 0.50 1.12
N ASP A 62 18.89 0.77 0.97
CA ASP A 62 19.52 1.01 -0.33
C ASP A 62 20.81 0.21 -0.48
N ASN A 63 20.69 -1.04 -0.90
CA ASN A 63 21.79 -1.95 -1.21
C ASN A 63 21.52 -2.69 -2.52
N GLU A 64 22.39 -3.63 -2.90
CA GLU A 64 22.26 -4.40 -4.15
C GLU A 64 20.91 -5.15 -4.28
N LEU A 65 20.32 -5.58 -3.17
CA LEU A 65 19.05 -6.30 -3.15
C LEU A 65 17.84 -5.37 -3.14
N THR A 66 17.88 -4.33 -2.33
CA THR A 66 16.73 -3.43 -2.08
C THR A 66 16.72 -2.24 -3.02
N GLY A 67 17.88 -1.73 -3.45
CA GLY A 67 18.01 -0.60 -4.37
C GLY A 67 17.12 -0.70 -5.61
N PRO A 68 17.03 -1.86 -6.30
CA PRO A 68 16.16 -2.01 -7.45
C PRO A 68 14.66 -1.80 -7.21
N THR A 69 14.21 -1.81 -5.95
CA THR A 69 12.82 -1.48 -5.58
C THR A 69 12.54 0.02 -5.66
N ASN A 70 13.58 0.86 -5.62
CA ASN A 70 13.52 2.32 -5.46
C ASN A 70 12.68 2.76 -4.24
N LEU A 71 12.60 1.89 -3.23
CA LEU A 71 11.80 2.18 -2.04
C LEU A 71 12.40 3.34 -1.24
N HIS A 72 13.74 3.43 -1.18
CA HIS A 72 14.47 4.51 -0.51
C HIS A 72 14.09 5.91 -1.00
N GLU A 73 13.76 6.07 -2.31
CA GLU A 73 13.35 7.35 -2.88
C GLU A 73 11.98 7.84 -2.40
N ARG A 74 11.14 6.94 -1.86
CA ARG A 74 9.74 7.21 -1.51
C ARG A 74 9.56 7.80 -0.11
N PHE A 75 10.57 7.71 0.74
CA PHE A 75 10.52 8.24 2.10
C PHE A 75 10.86 9.73 2.16
N PRO A 76 10.27 10.50 3.11
CA PRO A 76 10.68 11.88 3.35
C PRO A 76 12.13 12.01 3.85
N PRO A 77 12.90 13.08 3.46
CA PRO A 77 12.48 14.07 2.47
C PRO A 77 12.61 13.53 1.06
N LYS A 78 11.57 13.67 0.25
CA LYS A 78 11.54 13.18 -1.13
C LYS A 78 11.19 14.28 -2.12
N ALA A 79 11.49 14.09 -3.40
CA ALA A 79 11.05 14.98 -4.46
C ALA A 79 9.53 14.94 -4.63
N HIS A 80 8.91 16.08 -4.94
CA HIS A 80 7.45 16.20 -5.05
C HIS A 80 6.83 15.28 -6.10
N HIS A 81 7.58 14.93 -7.15
CA HIS A 81 7.12 14.04 -8.20
C HIS A 81 7.19 12.55 -7.82
N VAL A 82 7.89 12.20 -6.74
CA VAL A 82 8.01 10.80 -6.29
C VAL A 82 6.77 10.41 -5.51
N SER A 83 6.13 9.31 -5.92
CA SER A 83 4.96 8.76 -5.25
C SER A 83 5.34 8.12 -3.90
N PRO A 84 4.69 8.48 -2.79
CA PRO A 84 4.91 7.85 -1.49
C PRO A 84 4.19 6.51 -1.33
N PHE A 85 3.54 6.01 -2.38
CA PHE A 85 2.64 4.87 -2.28
C PHE A 85 3.22 3.59 -2.84
N GLY A 86 2.79 2.47 -2.27
CA GLY A 86 2.78 1.18 -2.93
C GLY A 86 1.39 0.58 -2.90
N VAL A 87 1.04 -0.15 -3.95
CA VAL A 87 -0.25 -0.84 -4.06
C VAL A 87 0.00 -2.30 -4.33
N CYS A 88 -0.44 -3.12 -3.40
CA CYS A 88 -0.30 -4.56 -3.42
C CYS A 88 -1.55 -5.23 -3.96
N PHE A 89 -1.31 -6.26 -4.75
CA PHE A 89 -2.33 -7.19 -5.22
C PHE A 89 -2.04 -8.61 -4.72
N ARG A 90 -3.08 -9.43 -4.66
CA ARG A 90 -3.03 -10.87 -4.37
C ARG A 90 -3.79 -11.66 -5.43
N PRO A 91 -3.66 -12.99 -5.47
CA PRO A 91 -4.48 -13.82 -6.33
C PRO A 91 -5.98 -13.61 -6.06
N SER A 92 -6.79 -13.55 -7.10
CA SER A 92 -8.23 -13.76 -6.99
C SER A 92 -8.53 -15.27 -7.01
N ASN A 93 -9.67 -15.68 -6.50
CA ASN A 93 -10.07 -17.11 -6.35
C ASN A 93 -9.96 -17.97 -7.63
N SER A 94 -9.80 -17.37 -8.80
CA SER A 94 -9.78 -18.06 -10.09
C SER A 94 -8.47 -17.95 -10.87
N GLU A 95 -7.59 -17.00 -10.55
CA GLU A 95 -6.37 -16.76 -11.34
C GLU A 95 -5.19 -16.25 -10.49
N SER A 96 -4.06 -16.94 -10.61
CA SER A 96 -2.80 -16.57 -9.94
C SER A 96 -1.89 -15.69 -10.80
N ASN A 97 -2.29 -15.32 -12.02
CA ASN A 97 -1.43 -14.61 -12.95
C ASN A 97 -1.27 -13.14 -12.58
N VAL A 98 -0.01 -12.68 -12.52
CA VAL A 98 0.33 -11.26 -12.43
C VAL A 98 0.12 -10.62 -13.80
N LEU A 99 -0.68 -9.56 -13.88
CA LEU A 99 -1.11 -8.96 -15.14
C LEU A 99 -0.11 -7.95 -15.73
N PHE A 100 0.94 -7.58 -14.99
CA PHE A 100 1.94 -6.58 -15.39
C PHE A 100 3.34 -7.18 -15.50
N GLU A 101 4.21 -6.55 -16.29
CA GLU A 101 5.63 -6.87 -16.33
C GLU A 101 6.26 -6.67 -14.95
N ASN A 102 6.95 -7.71 -14.45
CA ASN A 102 7.48 -7.74 -13.10
C ASN A 102 8.84 -8.44 -13.02
N TRP A 103 9.49 -8.25 -11.89
CA TRP A 103 10.66 -9.00 -11.48
C TRP A 103 10.46 -9.56 -10.07
N SER A 104 11.21 -10.59 -9.72
CA SER A 104 11.12 -11.26 -8.42
C SER A 104 12.04 -10.60 -7.41
N TYR A 105 11.48 -9.94 -6.42
CA TYR A 105 12.18 -9.44 -5.25
C TYR A 105 12.08 -10.49 -4.13
N ARG A 106 13.23 -10.90 -3.58
CA ARG A 106 13.33 -11.88 -2.49
C ARG A 106 13.96 -11.25 -1.26
N PRO A 107 13.19 -10.52 -0.45
CA PRO A 107 13.71 -9.91 0.76
C PRO A 107 14.09 -10.96 1.80
N PRO A 108 15.14 -10.73 2.61
CA PRO A 108 15.63 -11.69 3.59
C PRO A 108 14.61 -12.05 4.69
N TYR A 109 13.64 -11.21 4.94
CA TYR A 109 12.59 -11.46 5.94
C TYR A 109 11.51 -12.45 5.47
N LEU A 110 11.47 -12.78 4.17
CA LEU A 110 10.57 -13.81 3.65
C LEU A 110 11.26 -15.18 3.61
N PRO A 111 10.50 -16.28 3.75
CA PRO A 111 11.00 -17.61 3.44
C PRO A 111 11.57 -17.71 2.03
N GLU A 112 12.66 -18.45 1.82
CA GLU A 112 13.40 -18.55 0.55
C GLU A 112 12.54 -18.92 -0.67
N HIS A 113 11.46 -19.68 -0.47
CA HIS A 113 10.55 -20.11 -1.54
C HIS A 113 9.51 -19.06 -1.91
N LEU A 114 9.45 -17.93 -1.20
CA LEU A 114 8.53 -16.84 -1.46
C LEU A 114 9.25 -15.66 -2.12
N ASP A 115 8.54 -14.96 -2.96
CA ASP A 115 8.99 -13.72 -3.57
C ASP A 115 7.85 -12.70 -3.71
N VAL A 116 8.23 -11.45 -3.86
CA VAL A 116 7.35 -10.34 -4.19
C VAL A 116 7.52 -10.05 -5.68
N LYS A 117 6.43 -10.05 -6.45
CA LYS A 117 6.46 -9.64 -7.85
C LYS A 117 6.33 -8.13 -7.95
N VAL A 118 7.43 -7.44 -8.21
CA VAL A 118 7.48 -5.97 -8.28
C VAL A 118 7.44 -5.54 -9.73
N ALA A 119 6.57 -4.58 -10.03
CA ALA A 119 6.47 -4.02 -11.37
C ALA A 119 7.69 -3.16 -11.73
N ARG A 120 7.99 -3.09 -13.03
CA ARG A 120 8.95 -2.13 -13.56
C ARG A 120 8.22 -0.83 -13.90
N SER A 121 8.18 0.10 -12.95
CA SER A 121 7.53 1.40 -13.08
C SER A 121 8.43 2.52 -12.54
N PRO A 122 8.28 3.77 -13.04
CA PRO A 122 9.03 4.91 -12.52
C PRO A 122 8.56 5.26 -11.10
N THR A 123 9.40 5.95 -10.34
CA THR A 123 9.07 6.37 -8.95
C THR A 123 7.99 7.44 -8.88
N THR A 124 7.66 8.07 -10.00
CA THR A 124 6.48 8.97 -10.12
C THR A 124 5.15 8.23 -9.97
N GLU A 125 5.15 6.93 -10.18
CA GLU A 125 4.00 6.04 -9.96
C GLU A 125 4.12 5.33 -8.61
N PRO A 126 3.01 4.79 -8.06
CA PRO A 126 3.09 3.85 -6.95
C PRO A 126 4.01 2.66 -7.25
N MET A 127 4.62 2.10 -6.21
CA MET A 127 5.23 0.78 -6.32
C MET A 127 4.09 -0.24 -6.48
N TRP A 128 3.92 -0.76 -7.71
CA TRP A 128 2.94 -1.81 -7.98
C TRP A 128 3.57 -3.16 -7.70
N PHE A 129 2.93 -3.98 -6.87
CA PHE A 129 3.48 -5.29 -6.55
C PHE A 129 2.39 -6.33 -6.26
N HIS A 130 2.78 -7.60 -6.27
CA HIS A 130 1.88 -8.71 -6.06
C HIS A 130 2.51 -9.74 -5.12
N LEU A 131 1.72 -10.21 -4.17
CA LEU A 131 2.05 -11.29 -3.24
C LEU A 131 1.24 -12.54 -3.62
N SER A 132 1.90 -13.56 -4.18
CA SER A 132 1.24 -14.81 -4.57
C SER A 132 0.67 -15.59 -3.39
N PHE A 133 1.13 -15.29 -2.18
CA PHE A 133 0.72 -15.87 -0.91
C PHE A 133 -0.22 -14.96 -0.10
N GLY A 134 -0.58 -13.80 -0.64
CA GLY A 134 -1.53 -12.87 -0.02
C GLY A 134 -2.91 -13.49 0.16
N SER A 135 -3.58 -13.15 1.26
CA SER A 135 -4.92 -13.61 1.59
C SER A 135 -5.73 -12.50 2.25
N ARG A 136 -7.05 -12.59 2.12
CA ARG A 136 -7.96 -11.63 2.77
C ARG A 136 -7.83 -11.70 4.29
N PRO A 137 -7.79 -10.55 4.98
CA PRO A 137 -7.71 -10.53 6.46
C PRO A 137 -8.87 -11.29 7.13
N ASP A 138 -10.10 -11.21 6.58
CA ASP A 138 -11.27 -11.90 7.12
C ASP A 138 -11.24 -13.43 6.90
N SER A 139 -10.42 -13.93 5.97
CA SER A 139 -10.23 -15.36 5.72
C SER A 139 -9.21 -16.03 6.65
N ILE A 140 -8.48 -15.24 7.44
CA ILE A 140 -7.50 -15.75 8.41
C ILE A 140 -8.22 -16.39 9.59
N MET A 141 -7.70 -17.52 10.09
CA MET A 141 -8.23 -18.19 11.29
C MET A 141 -8.30 -17.22 12.48
N GLU A 142 -9.37 -17.31 13.27
CA GLU A 142 -9.71 -16.34 14.31
C GLU A 142 -8.53 -16.09 15.29
N GLU A 143 -7.81 -17.14 15.68
CA GLU A 143 -6.69 -17.06 16.63
C GLU A 143 -5.48 -16.26 16.09
N LYS A 144 -5.39 -16.07 14.76
CA LYS A 144 -4.31 -15.34 14.08
C LYS A 144 -4.79 -14.06 13.42
N ARG A 145 -6.09 -13.79 13.52
CA ARG A 145 -6.72 -12.64 12.86
C ARG A 145 -6.31 -11.34 13.52
N GLN A 146 -6.01 -10.37 12.68
CA GLN A 146 -5.79 -8.98 13.09
C GLN A 146 -7.13 -8.32 13.48
N PRO A 147 -7.12 -7.20 14.24
CA PRO A 147 -8.33 -6.45 14.51
C PRO A 147 -9.03 -6.00 13.22
N LEU A 148 -10.30 -6.38 13.05
CA LEU A 148 -11.13 -5.98 11.89
C LEU A 148 -12.30 -5.06 12.29
N VAL A 149 -12.45 -4.79 13.59
CA VAL A 149 -13.52 -3.94 14.12
C VAL A 149 -12.91 -2.62 14.57
N HIS A 150 -13.38 -1.53 13.98
CA HIS A 150 -12.92 -0.17 14.26
C HIS A 150 -13.99 0.66 14.95
N GLN A 151 -13.57 1.62 15.79
CA GLN A 151 -14.51 2.54 16.49
C GLN A 151 -15.28 3.42 15.50
N CYS A 152 -14.66 3.78 14.37
CA CYS A 152 -15.30 4.49 13.27
C CYS A 152 -16.32 3.66 12.49
N GLY A 153 -16.41 2.35 12.73
CA GLY A 153 -17.40 1.44 12.11
C GLY A 153 -17.04 0.91 10.73
N PHE A 154 -15.85 1.20 10.20
CA PHE A 154 -15.45 0.72 8.87
C PHE A 154 -15.24 -0.79 8.83
N GLY A 155 -15.83 -1.45 7.81
CA GLY A 155 -15.73 -2.88 7.59
C GLY A 155 -14.84 -3.26 6.41
N SER A 156 -15.16 -2.77 5.23
CA SER A 156 -14.46 -3.13 3.97
C SER A 156 -14.02 -1.92 3.18
N ILE A 157 -12.85 -2.02 2.54
CA ILE A 157 -12.40 -1.08 1.52
C ILE A 157 -13.14 -1.42 0.22
N THR A 158 -13.99 -0.53 -0.27
CA THR A 158 -14.83 -0.75 -1.45
C THR A 158 -14.37 0.03 -2.68
N SER A 159 -13.56 1.07 -2.49
CA SER A 159 -12.90 1.77 -3.59
C SER A 159 -11.47 2.17 -3.21
N VAL A 160 -10.57 2.14 -4.19
CA VAL A 160 -9.18 2.60 -4.06
C VAL A 160 -8.89 3.49 -5.26
N LYS A 161 -8.59 4.76 -4.99
CA LYS A 161 -8.23 5.73 -6.03
C LYS A 161 -6.91 6.39 -5.69
N VAL A 162 -5.95 6.30 -6.60
CA VAL A 162 -4.62 6.89 -6.45
C VAL A 162 -4.48 8.03 -7.45
N TYR A 163 -4.24 9.22 -6.94
CA TYR A 163 -3.92 10.40 -7.74
C TYR A 163 -2.41 10.57 -7.83
N THR A 164 -1.94 10.99 -9.01
CA THR A 164 -0.55 11.37 -9.27
C THR A 164 -0.49 12.73 -9.97
N PRO A 165 0.54 13.53 -9.74
CA PRO A 165 0.81 14.68 -10.60
C PRO A 165 0.88 14.29 -12.06
N PRO A 166 0.64 15.21 -13.02
CA PRO A 166 0.69 14.90 -14.43
C PRO A 166 2.00 14.25 -14.84
N VAL A 167 1.91 13.20 -15.64
CA VAL A 167 3.05 12.46 -16.21
C VAL A 167 2.94 12.46 -17.74
N GLU A 168 4.07 12.37 -18.45
CA GLU A 168 4.04 12.32 -19.91
C GLU A 168 3.31 11.09 -20.46
N ALA A 169 3.51 9.94 -19.80
CA ALA A 169 2.81 8.70 -20.11
C ALA A 169 2.81 7.77 -18.91
N PHE A 170 1.74 7.01 -18.75
CA PHE A 170 1.70 5.92 -17.77
C PHE A 170 2.56 4.74 -18.23
N SER A 171 3.22 4.08 -17.28
CA SER A 171 3.96 2.85 -17.55
C SER A 171 3.04 1.72 -18.04
N GLN A 172 3.65 0.64 -18.58
CA GLN A 172 2.90 -0.56 -18.94
C GLN A 172 2.12 -1.15 -17.75
N PRO A 173 2.73 -1.32 -16.55
CA PRO A 173 1.99 -1.76 -15.37
C PRO A 173 0.79 -0.88 -15.03
N ALA A 174 0.97 0.43 -14.93
CA ALA A 174 -0.11 1.36 -14.64
C ALA A 174 -1.24 1.30 -15.68
N THR A 175 -0.88 1.20 -16.97
CA THR A 175 -1.85 1.10 -18.07
C THR A 175 -2.68 -0.18 -18.01
N VAL A 176 -2.05 -1.31 -17.66
CA VAL A 176 -2.73 -2.60 -17.49
C VAL A 176 -3.64 -2.57 -16.26
N LEU A 177 -3.12 -2.09 -15.13
CA LEU A 177 -3.86 -2.03 -13.87
C LEU A 177 -5.08 -1.11 -13.96
N LYS A 178 -4.97 0.03 -14.63
CA LYS A 178 -6.08 0.94 -14.89
C LYS A 178 -7.26 0.28 -15.62
N LYS A 179 -6.99 -0.77 -16.43
CA LYS A 179 -8.02 -1.47 -17.21
C LYS A 179 -8.57 -2.72 -16.54
N SER A 180 -7.79 -3.34 -15.66
CA SER A 180 -8.02 -4.71 -15.20
C SER A 180 -8.09 -4.89 -13.69
N SER A 181 -7.94 -3.81 -12.91
CA SER A 181 -8.02 -3.86 -11.45
C SER A 181 -9.14 -3.01 -10.89
N SER A 182 -9.49 -3.24 -9.62
CA SER A 182 -10.41 -2.41 -8.84
C SER A 182 -9.78 -1.10 -8.35
N VAL A 183 -8.51 -0.84 -8.69
CA VAL A 183 -7.79 0.38 -8.31
C VAL A 183 -7.87 1.39 -9.44
N GLU A 184 -8.46 2.55 -9.16
CA GLU A 184 -8.44 3.68 -10.08
C GLU A 184 -7.12 4.44 -9.94
N TYR A 185 -6.40 4.62 -11.05
CA TYR A 185 -5.19 5.43 -11.12
C TYR A 185 -5.39 6.58 -12.10
N VAL A 186 -5.33 7.81 -11.59
CA VAL A 186 -5.71 9.02 -12.33
C VAL A 186 -4.74 10.17 -12.10
N GLU A 187 -4.67 11.11 -13.06
CA GLU A 187 -3.93 12.34 -12.88
C GLU A 187 -4.67 13.29 -11.93
N GLY A 188 -3.92 14.02 -11.12
CA GLY A 188 -4.36 15.03 -10.19
C GLY A 188 -3.28 16.07 -9.96
N ASN A 189 -3.49 16.99 -9.03
CA ASN A 189 -2.53 18.06 -8.75
C ASN A 189 -1.37 17.61 -7.84
N GLU A 190 -1.57 16.50 -7.14
CA GLU A 190 -0.62 15.97 -6.15
C GLU A 190 -0.81 14.46 -5.98
N HIS A 191 0.14 13.82 -5.31
CA HIS A 191 -0.04 12.44 -4.86
C HIS A 191 -1.05 12.39 -3.72
N LEU A 192 -2.17 11.69 -3.95
CA LEU A 192 -3.23 11.51 -2.97
C LEU A 192 -3.83 10.10 -3.11
N LEU A 193 -3.96 9.41 -2.00
CA LEU A 193 -4.72 8.17 -1.91
C LEU A 193 -6.13 8.48 -1.37
N VAL A 194 -7.14 8.00 -2.06
CA VAL A 194 -8.53 8.04 -1.59
C VAL A 194 -9.05 6.63 -1.44
N LEU A 195 -9.46 6.28 -0.22
CA LEU A 195 -10.06 4.99 0.10
C LEU A 195 -11.54 5.18 0.44
N GLY A 196 -12.40 4.47 -0.27
CA GLY A 196 -13.82 4.40 0.04
C GLY A 196 -14.13 3.15 0.87
N PHE A 197 -15.00 3.31 1.85
CA PHE A 197 -15.43 2.26 2.76
C PHE A 197 -16.92 1.98 2.64
N ASP A 198 -17.29 0.71 2.73
CA ASP A 198 -18.66 0.23 2.86
C ASP A 198 -19.63 0.84 1.82
N SER A 199 -19.14 0.94 0.57
CA SER A 199 -19.84 1.51 -0.60
C SER A 199 -20.17 3.02 -0.47
N GLU A 200 -19.48 3.75 0.40
CA GLU A 200 -19.58 5.20 0.59
C GLU A 200 -21.06 5.65 0.90
N ALA A 201 -21.78 4.81 1.64
CA ALA A 201 -23.23 4.97 1.85
C ALA A 201 -23.63 6.21 2.66
N HIS A 202 -22.69 6.84 3.35
CA HIS A 202 -22.97 8.02 4.20
C HIS A 202 -22.58 9.35 3.54
N GLU A 203 -21.98 9.33 2.36
CA GLU A 203 -21.52 10.52 1.62
C GLU A 203 -20.63 11.46 2.46
N ARG A 204 -19.80 10.87 3.35
CA ARG A 204 -18.88 11.58 4.23
C ARG A 204 -17.45 11.40 3.79
N GLU A 205 -16.60 12.36 4.17
CA GLU A 205 -15.17 12.25 3.94
C GLU A 205 -14.34 12.80 5.11
N LYS A 206 -13.11 12.28 5.24
CA LYS A 206 -12.06 12.79 6.11
C LYS A 206 -10.78 12.95 5.32
N ASP A 207 -10.23 14.14 5.31
CA ASP A 207 -8.94 14.46 4.72
C ASP A 207 -7.87 14.50 5.81
N PHE A 208 -6.78 13.75 5.65
CA PHE A 208 -5.68 13.65 6.60
C PHE A 208 -4.49 14.52 6.23
N ARG A 209 -4.55 15.24 5.09
CA ARG A 209 -3.49 16.18 4.72
C ARG A 209 -3.41 17.35 5.69
N PRO A 210 -2.24 17.98 5.88
CA PRO A 210 -1.01 17.70 5.14
C PRO A 210 -0.15 16.55 5.71
N LEU A 211 -0.54 15.92 6.81
CA LEU A 211 0.30 14.91 7.48
C LEU A 211 0.36 13.59 6.71
N LEU A 212 -0.78 13.07 6.28
CA LEU A 212 -0.85 11.91 5.38
C LEU A 212 -1.50 12.32 4.05
N PRO A 213 -0.93 11.94 2.90
CA PRO A 213 -1.56 12.17 1.59
C PRO A 213 -2.72 11.18 1.38
N LEU A 214 -3.67 11.19 2.29
CA LEU A 214 -4.75 10.21 2.42
C LEU A 214 -6.09 10.90 2.68
N LYS A 215 -7.14 10.37 2.05
CA LYS A 215 -8.52 10.74 2.30
C LYS A 215 -9.38 9.49 2.42
N PHE A 216 -10.30 9.47 3.37
CA PHE A 216 -11.34 8.46 3.50
C PHE A 216 -12.69 9.00 3.01
N ARG A 217 -13.50 8.09 2.42
CA ARG A 217 -14.90 8.31 2.07
C ARG A 217 -15.74 7.14 2.58
N TRP A 218 -16.94 7.44 3.12
CA TRP A 218 -17.85 6.40 3.63
C TRP A 218 -19.32 6.80 3.61
#